data_a67aa39bed71707d1d8fa18493ee123d
#
_entry.id   a67aa39bed71707d1d8fa18493ee123d
#
_cell.length_a   1.000
_cell.length_b   1.000
_cell.length_c   1.000
_cell.angle_alpha   90.00
_cell.angle_beta   90.00
_cell.angle_gamma   90.00
#
_symmetry.space_group_name_H-M   'P 1'
#
loop_
_entity.id
_entity.type
_entity.pdbx_description
1 polymer ?
#
loop_
_entity_poly.entity_id
_entity_poly.type
_entity_poly.pdbx_seq_one_letter_code
_entity_poly.pdbx_strand_id
1 'polypeptide(L)'
;MCGIYGFFDRRGADLGDAALAAMDASLVHRGPDDSGVFKRPGVAIGNRRLSIIDIDGGHQPFVSDDGRIALVQNGEIFNHVELRRELQRQGVRFRSDHSDTEVLLRLYERDGLDFVHQLNGMFAIAIYDARCPAGSAAAPTLHLVRDRVGVKPLYVCDDGQRVLFGSEIKALLAARTTPPELHLPALQHYLAYNYVPPPFTLFTGITHVMPGTSLSLDAQSRHERRWWSLAAQQPALQGFTQWQEEFVALLDDAVRLRLRADVPCAAFLSGGVDSSTVVALMARHLRTPARTFCIGFADARFDESPYARDAAQRFGTQHRERIVAADMLDGWDDVLWHCDQPHGDASFLPTLEVARLAAGEVKVVLTGDGGDELFAGYDKYASFMADPALRDLPDAQFARHYIEHTGLFGAQARAALFQPWLAQRLAGVDSVRDVAAPWLQQAAHFDRVNQMLFLDTMLLLPGNNLVKPDRMGMAVSLEARTPLLDWRVVELAFRATGDTKLRDGDKKHWFKRAVEPLIGADLAYRKKQMFTVPIGEWFRGPRRQWLHDLLFAPDALGARLFQADAVRKLFDDHVAGMANHTRELRALAALELWARRFRPVLAA
;
A
#
# COMPACT_ATOMS: atom_id res chain seq x y z
N MET A 1 -7.44 -10.80 7.04
CA MET A 1 -7.54 -9.32 6.84
C MET A 1 -8.97 -8.87 6.83
N CYS A 2 -9.22 -7.59 7.08
CA CYS A 2 -10.56 -7.07 7.33
C CYS A 2 -10.82 -5.78 6.55
N GLY A 3 -12.02 -5.25 6.67
CA GLY A 3 -12.35 -3.89 6.28
C GLY A 3 -12.95 -3.18 7.49
N ILE A 4 -12.32 -2.11 7.97
CA ILE A 4 -12.89 -1.28 9.03
C ILE A 4 -13.56 -0.04 8.44
N TYR A 5 -14.59 0.43 9.13
CA TYR A 5 -15.34 1.62 8.74
C TYR A 5 -16.04 2.23 9.95
N GLY A 6 -16.45 3.48 9.81
CA GLY A 6 -17.24 4.11 10.86
C GLY A 6 -17.31 5.62 10.74
N PHE A 7 -17.90 6.22 11.78
CA PHE A 7 -18.02 7.66 11.90
C PHE A 7 -17.90 8.12 13.34
N PHE A 8 -17.59 9.41 13.50
CA PHE A 8 -17.66 10.16 14.75
C PHE A 8 -18.29 11.53 14.47
N ASP A 9 -19.39 11.85 15.12
CA ASP A 9 -20.08 13.14 15.01
C ASP A 9 -19.87 13.95 16.30
N ARG A 10 -19.29 15.12 16.17
CA ARG A 10 -18.92 15.99 17.30
C ARG A 10 -20.13 16.52 18.09
N ARG A 11 -21.33 16.50 17.50
CA ARG A 11 -22.58 16.90 18.11
C ARG A 11 -23.43 15.74 18.61
N GLY A 12 -22.92 14.52 18.47
CA GLY A 12 -23.63 13.32 18.89
C GLY A 12 -24.75 12.87 17.95
N ALA A 13 -24.81 13.39 16.71
CA ALA A 13 -25.82 12.99 15.75
C ALA A 13 -25.47 11.66 15.07
N ASP A 14 -26.48 10.81 14.87
CA ASP A 14 -26.30 9.54 14.17
C ASP A 14 -26.15 9.74 12.66
N LEU A 15 -25.35 8.86 12.02
CA LEU A 15 -25.20 8.81 10.57
C LEU A 15 -26.43 8.19 9.87
N GLY A 16 -27.17 7.36 10.59
CA GLY A 16 -28.28 6.56 10.09
C GLY A 16 -27.88 5.14 9.68
N ASP A 17 -28.77 4.18 9.91
CA ASP A 17 -28.49 2.75 9.68
C ASP A 17 -28.28 2.42 8.21
N ALA A 18 -28.97 3.10 7.29
CA ALA A 18 -28.81 2.89 5.86
C ALA A 18 -27.40 3.27 5.36
N ALA A 19 -26.84 4.38 5.86
CA ALA A 19 -25.48 4.79 5.51
C ALA A 19 -24.43 3.83 6.09
N LEU A 20 -24.59 3.38 7.34
CA LEU A 20 -23.70 2.36 7.93
C LEU A 20 -23.78 1.04 7.18
N ALA A 21 -24.97 0.59 6.78
CA ALA A 21 -25.14 -0.61 5.97
C ALA A 21 -24.50 -0.48 4.59
N ALA A 22 -24.53 0.70 3.97
CA ALA A 22 -23.87 0.97 2.70
C ALA A 22 -22.33 0.94 2.83
N MET A 23 -21.77 1.51 3.92
CA MET A 23 -20.34 1.40 4.24
C MET A 23 -19.93 -0.07 4.40
N ASP A 24 -20.67 -0.83 5.18
CA ASP A 24 -20.45 -2.25 5.43
C ASP A 24 -20.48 -3.06 4.11
N ALA A 25 -21.53 -2.89 3.31
CA ALA A 25 -21.72 -3.61 2.04
C ALA A 25 -20.59 -3.32 1.04
N SER A 26 -20.02 -2.11 1.05
CA SER A 26 -18.91 -1.73 0.18
C SER A 26 -17.60 -2.45 0.47
N LEU A 27 -17.47 -3.10 1.64
CA LEU A 27 -16.26 -3.76 2.12
C LEU A 27 -16.39 -5.30 2.21
N VAL A 28 -17.49 -5.89 1.75
CA VAL A 28 -17.74 -7.35 1.84
C VAL A 28 -16.61 -8.17 1.23
N HIS A 29 -16.04 -7.72 0.10
CA HIS A 29 -14.94 -8.41 -0.57
C HIS A 29 -13.66 -8.52 0.29
N ARG A 30 -13.45 -7.60 1.23
CA ARG A 30 -12.32 -7.64 2.17
C ARG A 30 -12.52 -8.67 3.28
N GLY A 31 -13.75 -8.84 3.74
CA GLY A 31 -14.06 -9.72 4.85
C GLY A 31 -15.44 -10.36 4.72
N PRO A 32 -15.53 -11.46 3.96
CA PRO A 32 -16.81 -12.12 3.72
C PRO A 32 -17.26 -13.03 4.85
N ASP A 33 -16.36 -13.41 5.78
CA ASP A 33 -16.62 -14.47 6.76
C ASP A 33 -17.49 -14.00 7.92
N ASP A 34 -17.35 -12.72 8.34
CA ASP A 34 -18.04 -12.19 9.53
C ASP A 34 -18.18 -10.67 9.47
N SER A 35 -19.08 -10.10 10.28
CA SER A 35 -19.24 -8.64 10.41
C SER A 35 -19.76 -8.27 11.79
N GLY A 36 -19.37 -7.07 12.26
CA GLY A 36 -19.89 -6.53 13.51
C GLY A 36 -19.79 -5.02 13.57
N VAL A 37 -20.64 -4.41 14.36
CA VAL A 37 -20.71 -2.96 14.58
C VAL A 37 -20.93 -2.66 16.06
N PHE A 38 -20.08 -1.80 16.62
CA PHE A 38 -20.35 -1.14 17.90
C PHE A 38 -20.96 0.23 17.60
N LYS A 39 -22.07 0.56 18.28
CA LYS A 39 -22.81 1.81 18.07
C LYS A 39 -23.14 2.49 19.39
N ARG A 40 -22.92 3.80 19.45
CA ARG A 40 -23.34 4.73 20.51
C ARG A 40 -23.83 6.03 19.87
N PRO A 41 -24.55 6.90 20.57
CA PRO A 41 -24.92 8.21 20.03
C PRO A 41 -23.70 8.95 19.48
N GLY A 42 -23.76 9.36 18.22
CA GLY A 42 -22.69 10.09 17.53
C GLY A 42 -21.47 9.28 17.12
N VAL A 43 -21.45 7.96 17.30
CA VAL A 43 -20.31 7.13 16.87
C VAL A 43 -20.74 5.72 16.47
N ALA A 44 -20.11 5.22 15.40
CA ALA A 44 -20.09 3.79 15.14
C ALA A 44 -18.71 3.38 14.62
N ILE A 45 -18.25 2.20 15.04
CA ILE A 45 -17.09 1.52 14.49
C ILE A 45 -17.48 0.12 14.06
N GLY A 46 -17.17 -0.26 12.83
CA GLY A 46 -17.57 -1.53 12.23
C GLY A 46 -16.41 -2.25 11.57
N ASN A 47 -16.59 -3.54 11.40
CA ASN A 47 -15.61 -4.44 10.81
C ASN A 47 -16.29 -5.45 9.88
N ARG A 48 -15.69 -5.67 8.71
CA ARG A 48 -15.87 -6.84 7.86
C ARG A 48 -14.65 -7.72 8.01
N ARG A 49 -14.84 -8.98 8.42
CA ARG A 49 -13.76 -9.88 8.83
C ARG A 49 -13.48 -10.98 7.81
N LEU A 50 -12.20 -11.13 7.45
CA LEU A 50 -11.64 -12.37 6.91
C LEU A 50 -10.98 -13.11 8.08
N SER A 51 -11.54 -14.26 8.46
CA SER A 51 -11.09 -15.03 9.62
C SER A 51 -9.81 -15.79 9.33
N ILE A 52 -8.72 -15.41 10.00
CA ILE A 52 -7.36 -15.95 9.82
C ILE A 52 -6.78 -16.41 11.15
N ILE A 53 -6.89 -15.62 12.22
CA ILE A 53 -6.45 -15.94 13.59
C ILE A 53 -7.67 -15.97 14.50
N ASP A 54 -7.76 -17.00 15.34
CA ASP A 54 -8.85 -17.26 16.26
C ASP A 54 -10.23 -17.21 15.54
N ILE A 55 -10.45 -18.21 14.67
CA ILE A 55 -11.59 -18.24 13.75
C ILE A 55 -12.90 -18.05 14.51
N ASP A 56 -13.08 -18.75 15.62
CA ASP A 56 -14.31 -18.75 16.42
C ASP A 56 -14.36 -17.62 17.45
N GLY A 57 -13.23 -17.25 18.07
CA GLY A 57 -13.15 -16.28 19.16
C GLY A 57 -12.77 -14.85 18.74
N GLY A 58 -12.34 -14.66 17.48
CA GLY A 58 -11.82 -13.38 16.97
C GLY A 58 -12.88 -12.41 16.43
N HIS A 59 -14.17 -12.58 16.78
CA HIS A 59 -15.24 -11.68 16.37
C HIS A 59 -14.97 -10.24 16.81
N GLN A 60 -15.19 -9.28 15.90
CA GLN A 60 -14.99 -7.84 16.15
C GLN A 60 -16.32 -7.08 15.98
N PRO A 61 -16.51 -5.95 16.71
CA PRO A 61 -15.59 -5.22 17.61
C PRO A 61 -15.34 -5.92 18.94
N PHE A 62 -14.08 -5.85 19.45
CA PHE A 62 -13.77 -6.18 20.82
C PHE A 62 -14.16 -5.02 21.74
N VAL A 63 -14.86 -5.34 22.83
CA VAL A 63 -15.36 -4.34 23.78
C VAL A 63 -14.82 -4.65 25.18
N SER A 64 -14.36 -3.62 25.91
CA SER A 64 -13.90 -3.75 27.30
C SER A 64 -14.99 -4.29 28.23
N ASP A 65 -14.58 -4.81 29.39
CA ASP A 65 -15.51 -5.43 30.32
C ASP A 65 -16.55 -4.43 30.89
N ASP A 66 -16.17 -3.14 30.97
CA ASP A 66 -17.04 -2.04 31.38
C ASP A 66 -17.86 -1.40 30.24
N GLY A 67 -17.63 -1.86 28.99
CA GLY A 67 -18.32 -1.37 27.79
C GLY A 67 -17.91 0.03 27.32
N ARG A 68 -16.84 0.63 27.89
CA ARG A 68 -16.43 2.00 27.59
C ARG A 68 -15.40 2.10 26.47
N ILE A 69 -14.68 1.01 26.17
CA ILE A 69 -13.76 0.95 25.05
C ILE A 69 -14.29 -0.05 24.04
N ALA A 70 -14.25 0.31 22.76
CA ALA A 70 -14.49 -0.62 21.67
C ALA A 70 -13.39 -0.47 20.60
N LEU A 71 -12.94 -1.59 20.03
CA LEU A 71 -11.82 -1.64 19.10
C LEU A 71 -12.13 -2.53 17.91
N VAL A 72 -11.80 -2.05 16.70
CA VAL A 72 -11.77 -2.82 15.46
C VAL A 72 -10.42 -2.69 14.79
N GLN A 73 -10.03 -3.75 14.09
CA GLN A 73 -8.75 -3.84 13.38
C GLN A 73 -8.93 -4.36 11.95
N ASN A 74 -8.22 -3.74 11.01
CA ASN A 74 -7.87 -4.33 9.73
C ASN A 74 -6.37 -4.62 9.75
N GLY A 75 -5.99 -5.87 9.93
CA GLY A 75 -4.57 -6.26 9.98
C GLY A 75 -4.31 -7.47 10.84
N GLU A 76 -3.03 -7.66 11.19
CA GLU A 76 -2.51 -8.76 11.99
C GLU A 76 -1.38 -8.27 12.91
N ILE A 77 -1.40 -8.69 14.17
CA ILE A 77 -0.33 -8.43 15.13
C ILE A 77 0.51 -9.69 15.28
N PHE A 78 1.62 -9.75 14.57
CA PHE A 78 2.43 -10.96 14.44
C PHE A 78 3.05 -11.41 15.76
N ASN A 79 3.34 -10.50 16.70
CA ASN A 79 3.87 -10.82 18.02
C ASN A 79 2.79 -10.94 19.12
N HIS A 80 1.52 -11.15 18.75
CA HIS A 80 0.42 -11.25 19.70
C HIS A 80 0.60 -12.36 20.74
N VAL A 81 1.23 -13.46 20.35
CA VAL A 81 1.46 -14.60 21.27
C VAL A 81 2.36 -14.20 22.44
N GLU A 82 3.45 -13.50 22.18
CA GLU A 82 4.39 -13.01 23.17
C GLU A 82 3.74 -11.94 24.06
N LEU A 83 3.04 -11.00 23.47
CA LEU A 83 2.33 -9.93 24.18
C LEU A 83 1.21 -10.50 25.07
N ARG A 84 0.43 -11.46 24.57
CA ARG A 84 -0.59 -12.14 25.35
C ARG A 84 -0.01 -12.84 26.58
N ARG A 85 1.10 -13.58 26.43
CA ARG A 85 1.77 -14.25 27.54
C ARG A 85 2.28 -13.25 28.59
N GLU A 86 2.76 -12.10 28.16
CA GLU A 86 3.20 -11.04 29.08
C GLU A 86 2.02 -10.46 29.88
N LEU A 87 0.91 -10.14 29.22
CA LEU A 87 -0.30 -9.66 29.86
C LEU A 87 -0.89 -10.69 30.83
N GLN A 88 -0.90 -11.98 30.47
CA GLN A 88 -1.34 -13.08 31.34
C GLN A 88 -0.48 -13.21 32.60
N ARG A 89 0.86 -13.04 32.50
CA ARG A 89 1.76 -13.01 33.67
C ARG A 89 1.45 -11.83 34.61
N GLN A 90 0.91 -10.74 34.06
CA GLN A 90 0.45 -9.58 34.84
C GLN A 90 -0.99 -9.74 35.38
N GLY A 91 -1.62 -10.91 35.18
CA GLY A 91 -2.96 -11.20 35.69
C GLY A 91 -4.11 -10.79 34.78
N VAL A 92 -3.83 -10.31 33.55
CA VAL A 92 -4.88 -9.95 32.58
C VAL A 92 -5.59 -11.21 32.08
N ARG A 93 -6.93 -11.19 32.11
CA ARG A 93 -7.79 -12.27 31.61
C ARG A 93 -8.23 -11.95 30.18
N PHE A 94 -8.32 -13.00 29.38
CA PHE A 94 -8.77 -12.95 28.00
C PHE A 94 -10.07 -13.73 27.84
N ARG A 95 -10.93 -13.28 26.95
CA ARG A 95 -12.20 -13.97 26.58
C ARG A 95 -11.98 -14.89 25.37
N SER A 96 -11.18 -14.44 24.41
CA SER A 96 -10.82 -15.21 23.22
C SER A 96 -9.71 -16.23 23.54
N ASP A 97 -9.58 -17.27 22.72
CA ASP A 97 -8.53 -18.27 22.89
C ASP A 97 -7.16 -17.68 22.56
N HIS A 98 -7.00 -17.09 21.37
CA HIS A 98 -5.71 -16.55 20.93
C HIS A 98 -5.83 -15.35 19.98
N SER A 99 -6.96 -14.62 19.97
CA SER A 99 -7.14 -13.45 19.11
C SER A 99 -6.06 -12.40 19.35
N ASP A 100 -5.46 -11.94 18.26
CA ASP A 100 -4.51 -10.83 18.24
C ASP A 100 -5.21 -9.48 18.51
N THR A 101 -6.48 -9.35 18.07
CA THR A 101 -7.28 -8.13 18.28
C THR A 101 -7.64 -7.93 19.74
N GLU A 102 -7.94 -9.00 20.52
CA GLU A 102 -8.15 -8.85 21.96
C GLU A 102 -6.86 -8.40 22.67
N VAL A 103 -5.69 -8.85 22.21
CA VAL A 103 -4.40 -8.38 22.75
C VAL A 103 -4.28 -6.86 22.61
N LEU A 104 -4.72 -6.28 21.48
CA LEU A 104 -4.72 -4.83 21.29
C LEU A 104 -5.61 -4.11 22.31
N LEU A 105 -6.83 -4.63 22.54
CA LEU A 105 -7.72 -4.04 23.52
C LEU A 105 -7.08 -4.04 24.92
N ARG A 106 -6.52 -5.16 25.36
CA ARG A 106 -5.89 -5.29 26.68
C ARG A 106 -4.64 -4.43 26.84
N LEU A 107 -3.84 -4.30 25.77
CA LEU A 107 -2.70 -3.38 25.77
C LEU A 107 -3.15 -1.92 25.84
N TYR A 108 -4.19 -1.54 25.07
CA TYR A 108 -4.74 -0.19 25.11
C TYR A 108 -5.36 0.16 26.47
N GLU A 109 -6.05 -0.79 27.11
CA GLU A 109 -6.56 -0.62 28.48
C GLU A 109 -5.44 -0.26 29.47
N ARG A 110 -4.27 -0.88 29.33
CA ARG A 110 -3.11 -0.71 30.21
C ARG A 110 -2.29 0.55 29.88
N ASP A 111 -1.96 0.77 28.61
CA ASP A 111 -0.91 1.70 28.18
C ASP A 111 -1.45 2.90 27.39
N GLY A 112 -2.77 2.97 27.13
CA GLY A 112 -3.33 3.96 26.22
C GLY A 112 -2.69 3.86 24.82
N LEU A 113 -2.52 4.98 24.11
CA LEU A 113 -1.97 4.98 22.75
C LEU A 113 -0.48 4.56 22.66
N ASP A 114 0.24 4.50 23.76
CA ASP A 114 1.65 4.09 23.75
C ASP A 114 1.83 2.59 23.49
N PHE A 115 0.75 1.79 23.57
CA PHE A 115 0.75 0.38 23.21
C PHE A 115 1.31 0.10 21.81
N VAL A 116 1.17 1.04 20.87
CA VAL A 116 1.62 0.92 19.46
C VAL A 116 3.11 0.63 19.33
N HIS A 117 3.93 1.07 20.29
CA HIS A 117 5.37 0.86 20.27
C HIS A 117 5.76 -0.61 20.48
N GLN A 118 4.90 -1.41 21.11
CA GLN A 118 5.14 -2.83 21.40
C GLN A 118 4.75 -3.73 20.21
N LEU A 119 4.02 -3.20 19.22
CA LEU A 119 3.47 -4.01 18.16
C LEU A 119 4.48 -4.33 17.06
N ASN A 120 4.54 -5.59 16.66
CA ASN A 120 5.06 -6.01 15.36
C ASN A 120 3.87 -6.54 14.55
N GLY A 121 3.45 -5.75 13.55
CA GLY A 121 2.25 -6.05 12.80
C GLY A 121 2.07 -5.14 11.59
N MET A 122 1.04 -5.43 10.84
CA MET A 122 0.47 -4.61 9.77
C MET A 122 -0.96 -4.28 10.16
N PHE A 123 -1.32 -3.02 10.34
CA PHE A 123 -2.62 -2.69 10.93
C PHE A 123 -3.15 -1.30 10.58
N ALA A 124 -4.46 -1.22 10.50
CA ALA A 124 -5.26 -0.02 10.68
C ALA A 124 -6.27 -0.31 11.79
N ILE A 125 -6.28 0.51 12.84
CA ILE A 125 -7.06 0.29 14.06
C ILE A 125 -7.96 1.50 14.29
N ALA A 126 -9.22 1.27 14.69
CA ALA A 126 -10.08 2.30 15.23
C ALA A 126 -10.47 1.93 16.66
N ILE A 127 -10.33 2.89 17.58
CA ILE A 127 -10.61 2.73 19.02
C ILE A 127 -11.56 3.82 19.45
N TYR A 128 -12.71 3.44 19.95
CA TYR A 128 -13.60 4.32 20.71
C TYR A 128 -13.27 4.21 22.19
N ASP A 129 -13.06 5.33 22.87
CA ASP A 129 -12.77 5.40 24.30
C ASP A 129 -13.67 6.42 24.98
N ALA A 130 -14.55 5.96 25.83
CA ALA A 130 -15.44 6.78 26.67
C ALA A 130 -15.01 6.77 28.14
N ARG A 131 -13.77 6.41 28.46
CA ARG A 131 -13.26 6.52 29.82
C ARG A 131 -12.98 7.99 30.14
N CYS A 132 -13.73 8.55 31.08
CA CYS A 132 -13.47 9.89 31.57
C CYS A 132 -12.56 9.81 32.80
N PRO A 133 -11.53 10.64 32.92
CA PRO A 133 -10.83 10.82 34.18
C PRO A 133 -11.81 11.21 35.28
N ALA A 134 -11.64 10.68 36.49
CA ALA A 134 -12.53 10.98 37.60
C ALA A 134 -12.64 12.51 37.83
N GLY A 135 -13.87 13.04 37.76
CA GLY A 135 -14.15 14.47 37.95
C GLY A 135 -14.02 15.35 36.69
N SER A 136 -13.79 14.76 35.50
CA SER A 136 -13.76 15.49 34.23
C SER A 136 -15.04 15.19 33.42
N ALA A 137 -15.55 16.22 32.72
CA ALA A 137 -16.60 16.08 31.70
C ALA A 137 -16.02 15.73 30.32
N ALA A 138 -14.95 14.92 30.29
CA ALA A 138 -14.28 14.60 29.04
C ALA A 138 -15.24 13.87 28.09
N ALA A 139 -15.31 14.34 26.85
CA ALA A 139 -16.08 13.72 25.80
C ALA A 139 -15.41 12.41 25.32
N PRO A 140 -16.19 11.45 24.79
CA PRO A 140 -15.62 10.28 24.15
C PRO A 140 -14.63 10.66 23.04
N THR A 141 -13.61 9.84 22.87
CA THR A 141 -12.56 10.03 21.84
C THR A 141 -12.57 8.86 20.87
N LEU A 142 -12.42 9.15 19.58
CA LEU A 142 -12.11 8.18 18.53
C LEU A 142 -10.62 8.28 18.18
N HIS A 143 -9.90 7.17 18.25
CA HIS A 143 -8.53 7.07 17.79
C HIS A 143 -8.46 6.23 16.53
N LEU A 144 -7.77 6.75 15.50
CA LEU A 144 -7.43 6.04 14.28
C LEU A 144 -5.92 5.87 14.23
N VAL A 145 -5.44 4.64 14.11
CA VAL A 145 -4.01 4.31 14.19
C VAL A 145 -3.61 3.52 12.96
N ARG A 146 -2.50 3.90 12.30
CA ARG A 146 -1.97 3.21 11.13
C ARG A 146 -0.55 2.70 11.36
N ASP A 147 -0.23 1.50 10.83
CA ASP A 147 1.07 0.87 10.98
C ASP A 147 2.23 1.70 10.42
N ARG A 148 3.47 1.30 10.78
CA ARG A 148 4.71 2.07 10.57
C ARG A 148 4.96 2.47 9.12
N VAL A 149 4.75 1.55 8.17
CA VAL A 149 5.04 1.78 6.73
C VAL A 149 3.77 1.89 5.88
N GLY A 150 2.58 1.80 6.53
CA GLY A 150 1.29 1.95 5.88
C GLY A 150 0.88 0.73 5.04
N VAL A 151 1.23 -0.48 5.49
CA VAL A 151 0.82 -1.74 4.83
C VAL A 151 -0.70 -1.83 4.74
N LYS A 152 -1.41 -1.43 5.82
CA LYS A 152 -2.86 -1.40 5.80
C LYS A 152 -3.39 0.00 5.48
N PRO A 153 -4.36 0.10 4.56
CA PRO A 153 -4.95 1.38 4.18
C PRO A 153 -5.89 1.91 5.28
N LEU A 154 -5.89 3.23 5.44
CA LEU A 154 -6.84 3.94 6.29
C LEU A 154 -7.06 5.35 5.75
N TYR A 155 -8.32 5.68 5.48
CA TYR A 155 -8.75 6.97 4.95
C TYR A 155 -9.67 7.68 5.92
N VAL A 156 -9.69 9.00 5.86
CA VAL A 156 -10.52 9.86 6.69
C VAL A 156 -11.11 11.01 5.85
N CYS A 157 -12.36 11.33 6.12
CA CYS A 157 -13.05 12.53 5.66
C CYS A 157 -13.56 13.28 6.87
N ASP A 158 -13.12 14.53 7.06
CA ASP A 158 -13.52 15.39 8.18
C ASP A 158 -14.12 16.68 7.61
N ASP A 159 -15.41 16.89 7.81
CA ASP A 159 -16.12 18.10 7.36
C ASP A 159 -16.24 19.18 8.45
N GLY A 160 -15.53 19.00 9.58
CA GLY A 160 -15.56 19.88 10.75
C GLY A 160 -16.64 19.52 11.76
N GLN A 161 -17.72 18.87 11.36
CA GLN A 161 -18.75 18.34 12.26
C GLN A 161 -18.65 16.82 12.42
N ARG A 162 -18.52 16.13 11.29
CA ARG A 162 -18.49 14.67 11.23
C ARG A 162 -17.21 14.16 10.62
N VAL A 163 -16.66 13.11 11.20
CA VAL A 163 -15.55 12.36 10.65
C VAL A 163 -16.08 11.01 10.18
N LEU A 164 -15.82 10.68 8.90
CA LEU A 164 -15.98 9.33 8.36
C LEU A 164 -14.59 8.71 8.21
N PHE A 165 -14.47 7.42 8.45
CA PHE A 165 -13.22 6.69 8.21
C PHE A 165 -13.47 5.31 7.62
N GLY A 166 -12.48 4.75 6.95
CA GLY A 166 -12.58 3.40 6.39
C GLY A 166 -11.28 2.90 5.77
N SER A 167 -11.21 1.60 5.59
CA SER A 167 -10.12 0.92 4.89
C SER A 167 -10.08 1.25 3.40
N GLU A 168 -11.21 1.61 2.81
CA GLU A 168 -11.35 1.98 1.40
C GLU A 168 -12.18 3.25 1.25
N ILE A 169 -11.82 4.07 0.23
CA ILE A 169 -12.49 5.35 -0.02
C ILE A 169 -13.96 5.14 -0.38
N LYS A 170 -14.27 4.05 -1.11
CA LYS A 170 -15.67 3.73 -1.47
C LYS A 170 -16.59 3.58 -0.27
N ALA A 171 -16.08 3.17 0.89
CA ALA A 171 -16.87 3.09 2.12
C ALA A 171 -17.27 4.50 2.62
N LEU A 172 -16.37 5.48 2.52
CA LEU A 172 -16.67 6.86 2.87
C LEU A 172 -17.66 7.47 1.87
N LEU A 173 -17.48 7.17 0.58
CA LEU A 173 -18.38 7.64 -0.48
C LEU A 173 -19.79 7.06 -0.33
N ALA A 174 -19.91 5.80 0.07
CA ALA A 174 -21.21 5.13 0.30
C ALA A 174 -22.04 5.78 1.41
N ALA A 175 -21.39 6.45 2.37
CA ALA A 175 -22.06 7.19 3.45
C ALA A 175 -22.45 8.62 3.06
N ARG A 176 -22.05 9.11 1.88
CA ARG A 176 -22.33 10.49 1.43
C ARG A 176 -23.56 10.53 0.53
N THR A 177 -24.31 11.62 0.63
CA THR A 177 -25.47 11.90 -0.24
C THR A 177 -25.13 12.75 -1.44
N THR A 178 -23.95 13.38 -1.43
CA THR A 178 -23.47 14.26 -2.53
C THR A 178 -22.46 13.52 -3.40
N PRO A 179 -22.47 13.77 -4.73
CA PRO A 179 -21.44 13.23 -5.61
C PRO A 179 -20.03 13.62 -5.14
N PRO A 180 -19.04 12.76 -5.34
CA PRO A 180 -17.66 13.09 -5.01
C PRO A 180 -17.14 14.21 -5.92
N GLU A 181 -16.38 15.14 -5.37
CA GLU A 181 -15.75 16.22 -6.10
C GLU A 181 -14.30 15.88 -6.43
N LEU A 182 -13.86 16.15 -7.68
CA LEU A 182 -12.49 15.91 -8.10
C LEU A 182 -11.53 16.92 -7.45
N HIS A 183 -10.52 16.40 -6.77
CA HIS A 183 -9.47 17.19 -6.14
C HIS A 183 -8.37 17.55 -7.17
N LEU A 184 -8.48 18.73 -7.79
CA LEU A 184 -7.60 19.17 -8.88
C LEU A 184 -6.09 19.18 -8.52
N PRO A 185 -5.65 19.65 -7.33
CA PRO A 185 -4.24 19.52 -6.94
C PRO A 185 -3.74 18.07 -6.95
N ALA A 186 -4.52 17.13 -6.46
CA ALA A 186 -4.16 15.71 -6.49
C ALA A 186 -4.09 15.13 -7.91
N LEU A 187 -4.91 15.63 -8.85
CA LEU A 187 -4.80 15.29 -10.26
C LEU A 187 -3.44 15.72 -10.85
N GLN A 188 -2.94 16.92 -10.51
CA GLN A 188 -1.60 17.34 -10.91
C GLN A 188 -0.52 16.42 -10.33
N HIS A 189 -0.68 16.02 -9.07
CA HIS A 189 0.25 15.07 -8.44
C HIS A 189 0.17 13.67 -9.09
N TYR A 190 -1.02 13.18 -9.41
CA TYR A 190 -1.20 11.93 -10.15
C TYR A 190 -0.43 11.92 -11.47
N LEU A 191 -0.56 12.99 -12.26
CA LEU A 191 0.15 13.12 -13.54
C LEU A 191 1.67 13.31 -13.38
N ALA A 192 2.13 13.79 -12.23
CA ALA A 192 3.56 13.86 -11.92
C ALA A 192 4.12 12.51 -11.50
N TYR A 193 3.45 11.79 -10.59
CA TYR A 193 3.96 10.60 -9.91
C TYR A 193 3.50 9.28 -10.54
N ASN A 194 2.50 9.29 -11.44
CA ASN A 194 1.83 8.09 -11.99
C ASN A 194 0.93 7.34 -10.97
N TYR A 195 0.73 7.90 -9.80
CA TYR A 195 -0.19 7.51 -8.73
C TYR A 195 -0.52 8.75 -7.90
N VAL A 196 -1.54 8.68 -7.06
CA VAL A 196 -1.87 9.78 -6.14
C VAL A 196 -1.05 9.62 -4.86
N PRO A 197 -0.04 10.48 -4.61
CA PRO A 197 0.81 10.34 -3.43
C PRO A 197 0.06 10.70 -2.14
N PRO A 198 0.24 9.94 -1.04
CA PRO A 198 -0.29 10.33 0.27
C PRO A 198 0.27 11.71 0.71
N PRO A 199 -0.50 12.52 1.45
CA PRO A 199 -1.82 12.22 2.03
C PRO A 199 -3.00 12.42 1.08
N PHE A 200 -2.76 12.82 -0.17
CA PHE A 200 -3.79 13.20 -1.12
C PHE A 200 -4.62 12.00 -1.63
N THR A 201 -5.87 12.30 -2.01
CA THR A 201 -6.70 11.43 -2.85
C THR A 201 -7.32 12.27 -3.97
N LEU A 202 -7.82 11.64 -5.03
CA LEU A 202 -8.56 12.38 -6.08
C LEU A 202 -9.95 12.87 -5.63
N PHE A 203 -10.34 12.63 -4.39
CA PHE A 203 -11.62 13.06 -3.84
C PHE A 203 -11.42 14.21 -2.85
N THR A 204 -12.03 15.36 -3.12
CA THR A 204 -11.98 16.52 -2.21
C THR A 204 -12.47 16.15 -0.81
N GLY A 205 -11.70 16.52 0.21
CA GLY A 205 -12.02 16.29 1.62
C GLY A 205 -11.70 14.89 2.14
N ILE A 206 -11.19 13.97 1.30
CA ILE A 206 -10.74 12.64 1.74
C ILE A 206 -9.22 12.57 1.70
N THR A 207 -8.61 12.14 2.80
CA THR A 207 -7.15 12.01 2.93
C THR A 207 -6.76 10.67 3.53
N HIS A 208 -5.50 10.27 3.32
CA HIS A 208 -4.92 9.15 4.06
C HIS A 208 -4.64 9.53 5.52
N VAL A 209 -4.84 8.61 6.45
CA VAL A 209 -4.11 8.62 7.72
C VAL A 209 -2.69 8.17 7.39
N MET A 210 -1.68 8.95 7.76
CA MET A 210 -0.30 8.70 7.34
C MET A 210 0.32 7.49 8.06
N PRO A 211 1.27 6.78 7.42
CA PRO A 211 2.03 5.72 8.07
C PRO A 211 2.70 6.17 9.38
N GLY A 212 2.71 5.31 10.40
CA GLY A 212 3.33 5.60 11.69
C GLY A 212 2.66 6.72 12.47
N THR A 213 1.37 7.02 12.19
CA THR A 213 0.63 8.07 12.90
C THR A 213 -0.61 7.54 13.61
N SER A 214 -1.05 8.28 14.62
CA SER A 214 -2.35 8.16 15.24
C SER A 214 -3.10 9.49 15.16
N LEU A 215 -4.38 9.44 14.85
CA LEU A 215 -5.30 10.57 14.82
C LEU A 215 -6.30 10.40 15.96
N SER A 216 -6.34 11.35 16.89
CA SER A 216 -7.29 11.41 18.01
C SER A 216 -8.32 12.49 17.76
N LEU A 217 -9.59 12.15 17.91
CA LEU A 217 -10.73 12.98 17.57
C LEU A 217 -11.70 13.01 18.77
N ASP A 218 -12.01 14.18 19.27
CA ASP A 218 -13.07 14.39 20.24
C ASP A 218 -14.07 15.47 19.76
N ALA A 219 -15.01 15.87 20.60
CA ALA A 219 -16.03 16.85 20.24
C ALA A 219 -15.46 18.22 19.85
N GLN A 220 -14.24 18.56 20.26
CA GLN A 220 -13.66 19.90 20.14
C GLN A 220 -12.36 19.93 19.37
N SER A 221 -11.63 18.80 19.32
CA SER A 221 -10.26 18.74 18.82
C SER A 221 -10.03 17.61 17.81
N ARG A 222 -9.02 17.84 16.97
CA ARG A 222 -8.36 16.84 16.14
C ARG A 222 -6.87 16.95 16.41
N HIS A 223 -6.27 15.87 16.90
CA HIS A 223 -4.85 15.81 17.20
C HIS A 223 -4.20 14.66 16.45
N GLU A 224 -3.16 14.95 15.67
CA GLU A 224 -2.35 13.96 14.97
C GLU A 224 -1.01 13.82 15.67
N ARG A 225 -0.62 12.58 15.98
CA ARG A 225 0.67 12.23 16.58
C ARG A 225 1.40 11.26 15.69
N ARG A 226 2.61 11.63 15.26
CA ARG A 226 3.54 10.67 14.66
C ARG A 226 4.22 9.89 15.79
N TRP A 227 3.92 8.59 15.88
CA TRP A 227 4.48 7.71 16.90
C TRP A 227 5.69 6.90 16.41
N TRP A 228 5.90 6.84 15.09
CA TRP A 228 7.09 6.23 14.48
C TRP A 228 7.56 7.05 13.29
N SER A 229 8.89 7.11 13.08
CA SER A 229 9.50 7.80 11.96
C SER A 229 10.75 7.06 11.50
N LEU A 230 10.79 6.71 10.22
CA LEU A 230 11.97 6.13 9.59
C LEU A 230 13.15 7.12 9.56
N ALA A 231 12.86 8.41 9.49
CA ALA A 231 13.87 9.47 9.57
C ALA A 231 14.58 9.56 10.95
N ALA A 232 14.11 8.84 11.97
CA ALA A 232 14.83 8.75 13.25
C ALA A 232 16.07 7.83 13.18
N GLN A 233 16.19 7.00 12.14
CA GLN A 233 17.31 6.09 11.97
C GLN A 233 18.58 6.88 11.61
N GLN A 234 19.69 6.48 12.20
CA GLN A 234 21.01 7.06 11.92
C GLN A 234 21.86 6.04 11.18
N PRO A 235 22.41 6.37 10.00
CA PRO A 235 23.35 5.50 9.33
C PRO A 235 24.56 5.20 10.22
N ALA A 236 24.86 3.90 10.38
CA ALA A 236 26.02 3.43 11.14
C ALA A 236 26.85 2.50 10.25
N LEU A 237 28.16 2.72 10.24
CA LEU A 237 29.09 1.84 9.53
C LEU A 237 29.15 0.49 10.26
N GLN A 238 28.53 -0.52 9.65
CA GLN A 238 28.67 -1.93 10.06
C GLN A 238 29.49 -2.68 9.01
N GLY A 239 30.29 -3.65 9.44
CA GLY A 239 30.91 -4.59 8.51
C GLY A 239 29.86 -5.49 7.86
N PHE A 240 30.10 -5.92 6.61
CA PHE A 240 29.15 -6.75 5.85
C PHE A 240 28.76 -8.02 6.61
N THR A 241 29.70 -8.73 7.25
CA THR A 241 29.42 -9.98 7.97
C THR A 241 28.42 -9.77 9.12
N GLN A 242 28.63 -8.75 9.94
CA GLN A 242 27.73 -8.44 11.06
C GLN A 242 26.35 -8.05 10.54
N TRP A 243 26.28 -7.20 9.51
CA TRP A 243 25.02 -6.80 8.89
C TRP A 243 24.29 -8.00 8.29
N GLN A 244 25.01 -8.89 7.60
CA GLN A 244 24.44 -10.10 7.00
C GLN A 244 23.81 -11.02 8.05
N GLU A 245 24.53 -11.28 9.14
CA GLU A 245 24.03 -12.12 10.24
C GLU A 245 22.74 -11.52 10.85
N GLU A 246 22.75 -10.22 11.17
CA GLU A 246 21.58 -9.52 11.72
C GLU A 246 20.43 -9.53 10.72
N PHE A 247 20.68 -9.22 9.44
CA PHE A 247 19.67 -9.18 8.39
C PHE A 247 18.99 -10.53 8.17
N VAL A 248 19.78 -11.60 8.01
CA VAL A 248 19.25 -12.95 7.77
C VAL A 248 18.45 -13.43 8.98
N ALA A 249 18.94 -13.19 10.20
CA ALA A 249 18.22 -13.57 11.42
C ALA A 249 16.89 -12.82 11.57
N LEU A 250 16.87 -11.49 11.31
CA LEU A 250 15.66 -10.69 11.38
C LEU A 250 14.66 -11.09 10.30
N LEU A 251 15.11 -11.35 9.07
CA LEU A 251 14.23 -11.73 7.98
C LEU A 251 13.66 -13.15 8.19
N ASP A 252 14.46 -14.09 8.70
CA ASP A 252 13.98 -15.43 9.06
C ASP A 252 12.89 -15.37 10.14
N ASP A 253 13.12 -14.57 11.19
CA ASP A 253 12.11 -14.35 12.24
C ASP A 253 10.85 -13.63 11.67
N ALA A 254 11.03 -12.65 10.79
CA ALA A 254 9.93 -11.95 10.12
C ALA A 254 9.05 -12.89 9.29
N VAL A 255 9.66 -13.84 8.58
CA VAL A 255 8.93 -14.90 7.84
C VAL A 255 8.21 -15.82 8.84
N ARG A 256 8.91 -16.31 9.86
CA ARG A 256 8.34 -17.19 10.89
C ARG A 256 7.11 -16.55 11.57
N LEU A 257 7.19 -15.29 11.94
CA LEU A 257 6.09 -14.55 12.56
C LEU A 257 4.89 -14.41 11.61
N ARG A 258 5.14 -14.19 10.32
CA ARG A 258 4.06 -14.00 9.31
C ARG A 258 3.44 -15.31 8.84
N LEU A 259 3.93 -16.45 9.29
CA LEU A 259 3.29 -17.76 9.12
C LEU A 259 2.27 -18.09 10.22
N ARG A 260 2.11 -17.22 11.23
CA ARG A 260 1.08 -17.37 12.28
C ARG A 260 -0.31 -17.16 11.67
N ALA A 261 -1.06 -18.25 11.55
CA ALA A 261 -2.42 -18.28 11.04
C ALA A 261 -3.04 -19.64 11.38
N ASP A 262 -4.37 -19.67 11.55
CA ASP A 262 -5.14 -20.91 11.71
C ASP A 262 -5.61 -21.46 10.36
N VAL A 263 -5.24 -20.80 9.28
CA VAL A 263 -5.55 -21.17 7.89
C VAL A 263 -4.27 -21.43 7.10
N PRO A 264 -4.33 -22.18 5.98
CA PRO A 264 -3.16 -22.41 5.14
C PRO A 264 -2.54 -21.13 4.61
N CYS A 265 -1.20 -21.06 4.66
CA CYS A 265 -0.38 -20.00 4.08
C CYS A 265 0.34 -20.48 2.82
N ALA A 266 0.53 -19.57 1.88
CA ALA A 266 1.27 -19.76 0.64
C ALA A 266 2.22 -18.60 0.36
N ALA A 267 2.86 -18.54 -0.81
CA ALA A 267 3.64 -17.40 -1.25
C ALA A 267 3.49 -17.14 -2.75
N PHE A 268 3.65 -15.87 -3.15
CA PHE A 268 3.89 -15.53 -4.55
C PHE A 268 5.36 -15.73 -4.88
N LEU A 269 5.64 -16.37 -6.01
CA LEU A 269 7.00 -16.71 -6.44
C LEU A 269 7.22 -16.32 -7.90
N SER A 270 8.05 -15.31 -8.15
CA SER A 270 8.45 -14.89 -9.49
C SER A 270 9.84 -15.39 -9.91
N GLY A 271 10.54 -16.10 -9.02
CA GLY A 271 11.95 -16.44 -9.22
C GLY A 271 12.91 -15.24 -9.11
N GLY A 272 12.42 -14.06 -8.71
CA GLY A 272 13.26 -12.92 -8.35
C GLY A 272 13.90 -13.10 -6.97
N VAL A 273 14.98 -12.37 -6.69
CA VAL A 273 15.76 -12.52 -5.44
C VAL A 273 14.89 -12.36 -4.18
N ASP A 274 13.93 -11.42 -4.18
CA ASP A 274 13.08 -11.13 -3.01
C ASP A 274 12.12 -12.29 -2.72
N SER A 275 11.31 -12.67 -3.71
CA SER A 275 10.33 -13.75 -3.56
C SER A 275 11.00 -15.10 -3.31
N SER A 276 12.13 -15.37 -3.96
CA SER A 276 12.91 -16.59 -3.74
C SER A 276 13.47 -16.66 -2.33
N THR A 277 13.93 -15.54 -1.78
CA THR A 277 14.42 -15.46 -0.38
C THR A 277 13.28 -15.73 0.61
N VAL A 278 12.12 -15.11 0.41
CA VAL A 278 10.95 -15.33 1.28
C VAL A 278 10.52 -16.79 1.24
N VAL A 279 10.44 -17.41 0.04
CA VAL A 279 10.03 -18.82 -0.11
C VAL A 279 11.07 -19.77 0.47
N ALA A 280 12.37 -19.52 0.28
CA ALA A 280 13.44 -20.33 0.87
C ALA A 280 13.37 -20.35 2.40
N LEU A 281 13.14 -19.18 3.04
CA LEU A 281 12.96 -19.08 4.48
C LEU A 281 11.64 -19.72 4.93
N MET A 282 10.54 -19.50 4.21
CA MET A 282 9.24 -20.11 4.50
C MET A 282 9.33 -21.65 4.51
N ALA A 283 10.05 -22.24 3.54
CA ALA A 283 10.24 -23.69 3.46
C ALA A 283 10.94 -24.30 4.68
N ARG A 284 11.77 -23.53 5.40
CA ARG A 284 12.44 -23.97 6.66
C ARG A 284 11.48 -24.09 7.83
N HIS A 285 10.40 -23.30 7.84
CA HIS A 285 9.45 -23.24 8.95
C HIS A 285 8.24 -24.14 8.76
N LEU A 286 7.99 -24.63 7.54
CA LEU A 286 6.85 -25.49 7.24
C LEU A 286 7.23 -26.97 7.34
N ARG A 287 6.29 -27.79 7.84
CA ARG A 287 6.43 -29.25 7.86
C ARG A 287 6.03 -29.93 6.56
N THR A 288 5.27 -29.23 5.72
CA THR A 288 4.79 -29.68 4.40
C THR A 288 5.33 -28.74 3.32
N PRO A 289 5.45 -29.21 2.07
CA PRO A 289 5.88 -28.35 0.98
C PRO A 289 5.07 -27.05 0.91
N ALA A 290 5.75 -25.90 0.82
CA ALA A 290 5.13 -24.61 0.67
C ALA A 290 4.34 -24.57 -0.65
N ARG A 291 3.13 -23.99 -0.63
CA ARG A 291 2.39 -23.69 -1.86
C ARG A 291 2.90 -22.39 -2.44
N THR A 292 3.12 -22.35 -3.76
CA THR A 292 3.60 -21.14 -4.43
C THR A 292 2.82 -20.89 -5.71
N PHE A 293 2.58 -19.61 -6.02
CA PHE A 293 1.78 -19.17 -7.15
C PHE A 293 2.52 -18.16 -8.01
N CYS A 294 2.36 -18.26 -9.33
CA CYS A 294 2.95 -17.35 -10.31
C CYS A 294 1.99 -17.07 -11.46
N ILE A 295 2.18 -15.93 -12.11
CA ILE A 295 1.57 -15.60 -13.41
C ILE A 295 2.68 -15.50 -14.43
N GLY A 296 2.50 -16.12 -15.59
CA GLY A 296 3.34 -15.99 -16.77
C GLY A 296 2.61 -15.33 -17.92
N PHE A 297 3.35 -15.01 -18.97
CA PHE A 297 2.83 -14.43 -20.21
C PHE A 297 3.18 -15.31 -21.40
N ALA A 298 2.32 -15.32 -22.44
CA ALA A 298 2.58 -16.05 -23.68
C ALA A 298 3.80 -15.47 -24.45
N ASP A 299 4.12 -14.20 -24.26
CA ASP A 299 5.30 -13.55 -24.84
C ASP A 299 6.50 -13.75 -23.91
N ALA A 300 7.48 -14.53 -24.35
CA ALA A 300 8.69 -14.88 -23.61
C ALA A 300 9.52 -13.66 -23.14
N ARG A 301 9.36 -12.49 -23.76
CA ARG A 301 10.05 -11.27 -23.35
C ARG A 301 9.55 -10.75 -21.98
N PHE A 302 8.34 -11.12 -21.59
CA PHE A 302 7.65 -10.69 -20.37
C PHE A 302 7.42 -11.85 -19.39
N ASP A 303 7.71 -13.09 -19.80
CA ASP A 303 7.43 -14.31 -19.02
C ASP A 303 8.55 -14.61 -18.02
N GLU A 304 8.23 -14.55 -16.73
CA GLU A 304 9.11 -14.97 -15.63
C GLU A 304 8.81 -16.38 -15.12
N SER A 305 7.77 -17.06 -15.62
CA SER A 305 7.36 -18.37 -15.11
C SER A 305 8.45 -19.45 -15.16
N PRO A 306 9.38 -19.49 -16.15
CA PRO A 306 10.50 -20.42 -16.10
C PRO A 306 11.40 -20.29 -14.87
N TYR A 307 11.64 -19.05 -14.42
CA TYR A 307 12.45 -18.80 -13.23
C TYR A 307 11.69 -19.12 -11.94
N ALA A 308 10.38 -18.89 -11.93
CA ALA A 308 9.54 -19.31 -10.81
C ALA A 308 9.53 -20.84 -10.66
N ARG A 309 9.47 -21.60 -11.77
CA ARG A 309 9.56 -23.06 -11.76
C ARG A 309 10.90 -23.58 -11.26
N ASP A 310 12.02 -22.96 -11.69
CA ASP A 310 13.36 -23.32 -11.21
C ASP A 310 13.47 -23.11 -9.69
N ALA A 311 13.07 -21.95 -9.20
CA ALA A 311 13.04 -21.67 -7.78
C ALA A 311 12.11 -22.62 -7.00
N ALA A 312 10.93 -22.93 -7.55
CA ALA A 312 9.96 -23.85 -6.96
C ALA A 312 10.53 -25.27 -6.83
N GLN A 313 11.22 -25.76 -7.87
CA GLN A 313 11.89 -27.05 -7.86
C GLN A 313 13.01 -27.10 -6.81
N ARG A 314 13.82 -26.04 -6.73
CA ARG A 314 14.94 -25.91 -5.77
C ARG A 314 14.47 -25.96 -4.33
N PHE A 315 13.36 -25.28 -4.02
CA PHE A 315 12.83 -25.20 -2.66
C PHE A 315 11.79 -26.30 -2.36
N GLY A 316 11.52 -27.20 -3.30
CA GLY A 316 10.58 -28.32 -3.13
C GLY A 316 9.14 -27.86 -2.90
N THR A 317 8.68 -26.79 -3.55
CA THR A 317 7.33 -26.24 -3.35
C THR A 317 6.28 -26.92 -4.22
N GLN A 318 5.02 -26.84 -3.80
CA GLN A 318 3.86 -27.15 -4.63
C GLN A 318 3.53 -25.91 -5.46
N HIS A 319 4.08 -25.82 -6.67
CA HIS A 319 3.98 -24.65 -7.53
C HIS A 319 2.78 -24.74 -8.49
N ARG A 320 2.07 -23.61 -8.60
CA ARG A 320 1.01 -23.42 -9.60
C ARG A 320 1.24 -22.13 -10.37
N GLU A 321 1.01 -22.20 -11.69
CA GLU A 321 1.15 -21.05 -12.57
C GLU A 321 -0.06 -20.90 -13.48
N ARG A 322 -0.31 -19.69 -13.97
CA ARG A 322 -1.30 -19.36 -14.99
C ARG A 322 -0.67 -18.43 -16.02
N ILE A 323 -0.85 -18.75 -17.31
CA ILE A 323 -0.47 -17.85 -18.40
C ILE A 323 -1.64 -16.91 -18.69
N VAL A 324 -1.36 -15.60 -18.78
CA VAL A 324 -2.35 -14.55 -19.06
C VAL A 324 -2.06 -13.86 -20.39
N ALA A 325 -3.09 -13.25 -20.98
CA ALA A 325 -3.05 -12.62 -22.30
C ALA A 325 -3.70 -11.21 -22.28
N ALA A 326 -3.87 -10.60 -23.45
CA ALA A 326 -4.35 -9.22 -23.62
C ALA A 326 -5.80 -9.00 -23.16
N ASP A 327 -6.61 -10.06 -23.07
CA ASP A 327 -7.98 -10.02 -22.53
C ASP A 327 -8.02 -9.66 -21.04
N MET A 328 -6.89 -9.78 -20.34
CA MET A 328 -6.75 -9.31 -18.95
C MET A 328 -7.14 -7.81 -18.79
N LEU A 329 -6.99 -6.99 -19.84
CA LEU A 329 -7.42 -5.57 -19.82
C LEU A 329 -8.93 -5.39 -19.66
N ASP A 330 -9.75 -6.40 -19.95
CA ASP A 330 -11.21 -6.35 -19.75
C ASP A 330 -11.57 -6.25 -18.25
N GLY A 331 -10.67 -6.69 -17.36
CA GLY A 331 -10.80 -6.56 -15.91
C GLY A 331 -10.29 -5.24 -15.32
N TRP A 332 -9.84 -4.27 -16.13
CA TRP A 332 -9.19 -3.07 -15.60
C TRP A 332 -10.15 -2.13 -14.84
N ASP A 333 -11.42 -2.05 -15.26
CA ASP A 333 -12.45 -1.31 -14.53
C ASP A 333 -12.64 -1.86 -13.09
N ASP A 334 -12.69 -3.19 -12.93
CA ASP A 334 -12.78 -3.84 -11.62
C ASP A 334 -11.55 -3.57 -10.76
N VAL A 335 -10.34 -3.60 -11.35
CA VAL A 335 -9.10 -3.24 -10.66
C VAL A 335 -9.20 -1.83 -10.09
N LEU A 336 -9.63 -0.85 -10.89
CA LEU A 336 -9.75 0.54 -10.46
C LEU A 336 -10.86 0.74 -9.41
N TRP A 337 -11.94 -0.02 -9.50
CA TRP A 337 -12.96 -0.06 -8.45
C TRP A 337 -12.38 -0.49 -7.11
N HIS A 338 -11.57 -1.56 -7.10
CA HIS A 338 -10.94 -2.03 -5.87
C HIS A 338 -9.85 -1.08 -5.37
N CYS A 339 -9.16 -0.38 -6.25
CA CYS A 339 -8.13 0.60 -5.88
C CYS A 339 -8.67 1.92 -5.32
N ASP A 340 -9.94 2.27 -5.60
CA ASP A 340 -10.57 3.57 -5.30
C ASP A 340 -9.96 4.76 -6.06
N GLN A 341 -8.75 4.66 -6.56
CA GLN A 341 -8.01 5.71 -7.25
C GLN A 341 -7.38 5.19 -8.54
N PRO A 342 -7.08 6.05 -9.53
CA PRO A 342 -6.37 5.61 -10.72
C PRO A 342 -4.91 5.32 -10.38
N HIS A 343 -4.41 4.23 -10.95
CA HIS A 343 -3.01 3.85 -10.90
C HIS A 343 -2.51 3.63 -12.33
N GLY A 344 -1.46 4.35 -12.71
CA GLY A 344 -0.80 4.13 -13.98
C GLY A 344 0.10 2.91 -14.01
N ASP A 345 0.12 2.09 -12.98
CA ASP A 345 0.89 0.84 -12.90
C ASP A 345 0.05 -0.35 -13.41
N ALA A 346 0.48 -0.95 -14.50
CA ALA A 346 -0.21 -2.08 -15.11
C ALA A 346 -0.09 -3.39 -14.33
N SER A 347 0.85 -3.48 -13.39
CA SER A 347 1.08 -4.71 -12.63
C SER A 347 -0.06 -5.06 -11.66
N PHE A 348 -1.02 -4.16 -11.45
CA PHE A 348 -2.24 -4.45 -10.71
C PHE A 348 -3.06 -5.58 -11.36
N LEU A 349 -3.17 -5.59 -12.69
CA LEU A 349 -3.92 -6.61 -13.44
C LEU A 349 -3.37 -8.04 -13.20
N PRO A 350 -2.10 -8.34 -13.50
CA PRO A 350 -1.57 -9.68 -13.23
C PRO A 350 -1.48 -10.00 -11.73
N THR A 351 -1.41 -8.99 -10.85
CA THR A 351 -1.49 -9.22 -9.41
C THR A 351 -2.88 -9.71 -9.01
N LEU A 352 -3.95 -9.18 -9.61
CA LEU A 352 -5.31 -9.70 -9.41
C LEU A 352 -5.42 -11.16 -9.91
N GLU A 353 -4.82 -11.48 -11.06
CA GLU A 353 -4.87 -12.84 -11.61
C GLU A 353 -4.12 -13.86 -10.75
N VAL A 354 -2.93 -13.51 -10.21
CA VAL A 354 -2.24 -14.42 -9.28
C VAL A 354 -2.98 -14.53 -7.95
N ALA A 355 -3.62 -13.45 -7.51
CA ALA A 355 -4.46 -13.47 -6.30
C ALA A 355 -5.68 -14.38 -6.49
N ARG A 356 -6.37 -14.30 -7.64
CA ARG A 356 -7.48 -15.22 -8.00
C ARG A 356 -7.04 -16.68 -8.03
N LEU A 357 -5.85 -16.93 -8.57
CA LEU A 357 -5.28 -18.29 -8.59
C LEU A 357 -5.04 -18.84 -7.19
N ALA A 358 -4.49 -18.01 -6.28
CA ALA A 358 -4.17 -18.41 -4.92
C ALA A 358 -5.40 -18.50 -4.00
N ALA A 359 -6.38 -17.61 -4.16
CA ALA A 359 -7.58 -17.53 -3.31
C ALA A 359 -8.45 -18.80 -3.37
N GLY A 360 -8.34 -19.59 -4.44
CA GLY A 360 -8.99 -20.90 -4.54
C GLY A 360 -8.45 -21.97 -3.57
N GLU A 361 -7.28 -21.72 -2.95
CA GLU A 361 -6.59 -22.71 -2.12
C GLU A 361 -6.19 -22.19 -0.72
N VAL A 362 -5.95 -20.88 -0.58
CA VAL A 362 -5.44 -20.28 0.66
C VAL A 362 -6.08 -18.92 0.93
N LYS A 363 -6.04 -18.49 2.21
CA LYS A 363 -6.45 -17.14 2.61
C LYS A 363 -5.27 -16.18 2.85
N VAL A 364 -4.05 -16.70 2.92
CA VAL A 364 -2.83 -15.92 3.24
C VAL A 364 -1.73 -16.24 2.25
N VAL A 365 -1.05 -15.19 1.75
CA VAL A 365 0.17 -15.33 0.93
C VAL A 365 1.28 -14.42 1.45
N LEU A 366 2.52 -14.93 1.45
CA LEU A 366 3.72 -14.12 1.68
C LEU A 366 4.21 -13.58 0.34
N THR A 367 4.73 -12.35 0.35
CA THR A 367 5.23 -11.65 -0.84
C THR A 367 6.63 -11.07 -0.61
N GLY A 368 7.34 -10.79 -1.70
CA GLY A 368 8.64 -10.12 -1.70
C GLY A 368 8.58 -8.59 -1.75
N ASP A 369 7.42 -7.98 -1.54
CA ASP A 369 7.25 -6.53 -1.63
C ASP A 369 8.11 -5.79 -0.59
N GLY A 370 8.62 -4.61 -0.96
CA GLY A 370 9.48 -3.76 -0.13
C GLY A 370 10.99 -3.95 -0.38
N GLY A 371 11.41 -5.08 -0.98
CA GLY A 371 12.83 -5.34 -1.21
C GLY A 371 13.50 -4.36 -2.17
N ASP A 372 12.76 -3.85 -3.13
CA ASP A 372 13.27 -2.89 -4.10
C ASP A 372 13.43 -1.49 -3.51
N GLU A 373 12.49 -1.05 -2.70
CA GLU A 373 12.49 0.25 -2.03
C GLU A 373 13.52 0.33 -0.91
N LEU A 374 13.75 -0.78 -0.20
CA LEU A 374 14.72 -0.81 0.89
C LEU A 374 16.17 -0.97 0.42
N PHE A 375 16.39 -1.67 -0.71
CA PHE A 375 17.73 -2.10 -1.15
C PHE A 375 18.09 -1.65 -2.56
N ALA A 376 17.45 -0.60 -3.08
CA ALA A 376 17.74 0.01 -4.38
C ALA A 376 17.58 -0.98 -5.57
N GLY A 377 16.47 -1.74 -5.63
CA GLY A 377 16.30 -2.77 -6.64
C GLY A 377 15.81 -2.30 -8.01
N TYR A 378 15.22 -1.10 -8.13
CA TYR A 378 14.73 -0.56 -9.40
C TYR A 378 15.85 0.06 -10.25
N ASP A 379 15.74 -0.07 -11.58
CA ASP A 379 16.68 0.52 -12.53
C ASP A 379 16.75 2.05 -12.43
N LYS A 380 15.63 2.70 -12.03
CA LYS A 380 15.56 4.15 -11.86
C LYS A 380 16.60 4.70 -10.89
N TYR A 381 16.98 3.96 -9.85
CA TYR A 381 18.00 4.40 -8.89
C TYR A 381 19.39 4.40 -9.52
N ALA A 382 19.73 3.30 -10.21
CA ALA A 382 21.03 3.19 -10.88
C ALA A 382 21.16 4.18 -12.04
N SER A 383 20.11 4.32 -12.87
CA SER A 383 20.12 5.26 -14.00
C SER A 383 20.18 6.73 -13.54
N PHE A 384 19.50 7.10 -12.46
CA PHE A 384 19.58 8.45 -11.92
C PHE A 384 20.96 8.74 -11.32
N MET A 385 21.51 7.83 -10.53
CA MET A 385 22.80 7.99 -9.88
C MET A 385 24.01 7.78 -10.84
N ALA A 386 23.76 7.42 -12.09
CA ALA A 386 24.82 7.31 -13.11
C ALA A 386 25.42 8.67 -13.47
N ASP A 387 24.70 9.78 -13.29
CA ASP A 387 25.22 11.13 -13.43
C ASP A 387 25.80 11.64 -12.10
N PRO A 388 27.14 11.76 -11.97
CA PRO A 388 27.75 12.24 -10.73
C PRO A 388 27.32 13.67 -10.34
N ALA A 389 27.00 14.52 -11.32
CA ALA A 389 26.61 15.91 -11.06
C ALA A 389 25.32 16.02 -10.24
N LEU A 390 24.45 15.01 -10.29
CA LEU A 390 23.20 14.99 -9.50
C LEU A 390 23.45 14.78 -8.01
N ARG A 391 24.58 14.18 -7.64
CA ARG A 391 24.91 13.88 -6.22
C ARG A 391 25.17 15.14 -5.40
N ASP A 392 25.74 16.15 -6.03
CA ASP A 392 26.17 17.40 -5.37
C ASP A 392 25.14 18.53 -5.44
N LEU A 393 23.97 18.25 -6.02
CA LEU A 393 22.88 19.23 -6.10
C LEU A 393 22.35 19.61 -4.71
N PRO A 394 21.94 20.88 -4.49
CA PRO A 394 21.12 21.25 -3.35
C PRO A 394 19.84 20.39 -3.27
N ASP A 395 19.37 20.09 -2.05
CA ASP A 395 18.26 19.15 -1.80
C ASP A 395 17.00 19.42 -2.65
N ALA A 396 16.63 20.69 -2.80
CA ALA A 396 15.44 21.05 -3.59
C ALA A 396 15.62 20.76 -5.09
N GLN A 397 16.83 20.93 -5.62
CA GLN A 397 17.16 20.61 -7.01
C GLN A 397 17.26 19.10 -7.19
N PHE A 398 17.92 18.41 -6.27
CA PHE A 398 17.99 16.94 -6.27
C PHE A 398 16.57 16.33 -6.27
N ALA A 399 15.68 16.81 -5.42
CA ALA A 399 14.28 16.38 -5.38
C ALA A 399 13.59 16.55 -6.74
N ARG A 400 13.74 17.74 -7.34
CA ARG A 400 13.12 18.05 -8.63
C ARG A 400 13.61 17.14 -9.73
N HIS A 401 14.94 16.98 -9.87
CA HIS A 401 15.52 16.09 -10.87
C HIS A 401 15.12 14.63 -10.65
N TYR A 402 15.06 14.16 -9.40
CA TYR A 402 14.65 12.80 -9.11
C TYR A 402 13.17 12.55 -9.48
N ILE A 403 12.27 13.45 -9.10
CA ILE A 403 10.84 13.33 -9.44
C ILE A 403 10.61 13.46 -10.96
N GLU A 404 11.34 14.33 -11.66
CA GLU A 404 11.23 14.44 -13.11
C GLU A 404 11.78 13.19 -13.83
N HIS A 405 12.86 12.58 -13.31
CA HIS A 405 13.42 11.35 -13.87
C HIS A 405 12.51 10.14 -13.66
N THR A 406 11.87 10.02 -12.51
CA THR A 406 11.06 8.85 -12.14
C THR A 406 9.58 9.02 -12.47
N GLY A 407 9.14 10.27 -12.59
CA GLY A 407 7.75 10.67 -12.78
C GLY A 407 7.17 10.29 -14.14
N LEU A 408 5.94 10.73 -14.37
CA LEU A 408 5.20 10.46 -15.60
C LEU A 408 5.33 11.61 -16.60
N PHE A 409 4.75 12.77 -16.26
CA PHE A 409 4.86 13.99 -17.05
C PHE A 409 5.72 15.01 -16.30
N GLY A 410 6.77 15.55 -16.93
CA GLY A 410 7.49 16.71 -16.43
C GLY A 410 6.59 17.95 -16.33
N ALA A 411 7.01 18.98 -15.59
CA ALA A 411 6.20 20.17 -15.34
C ALA A 411 5.73 20.87 -16.64
N GLN A 412 6.62 21.01 -17.62
CA GLN A 412 6.29 21.61 -18.92
C GLN A 412 5.28 20.77 -19.71
N ALA A 413 5.44 19.44 -19.72
CA ALA A 413 4.51 18.54 -20.40
C ALA A 413 3.10 18.56 -19.78
N ARG A 414 3.00 18.64 -18.44
CA ARG A 414 1.70 18.81 -17.76
C ARG A 414 1.05 20.14 -18.13
N ALA A 415 1.80 21.24 -18.14
CA ALA A 415 1.28 22.54 -18.52
C ALA A 415 0.75 22.55 -19.97
N ALA A 416 1.42 21.86 -20.89
CA ALA A 416 0.98 21.73 -22.28
C ALA A 416 -0.22 20.78 -22.44
N LEU A 417 -0.41 19.83 -21.51
CA LEU A 417 -1.52 18.88 -21.53
C LEU A 417 -2.83 19.52 -21.05
N PHE A 418 -2.80 20.43 -20.08
CA PHE A 418 -4.00 20.97 -19.44
C PHE A 418 -4.76 21.94 -20.34
N GLN A 419 -6.11 21.94 -20.22
CA GLN A 419 -6.94 23.04 -20.71
C GLN A 419 -6.50 24.35 -20.03
N PRO A 420 -6.63 25.52 -20.70
CA PRO A 420 -6.16 26.80 -20.14
C PRO A 420 -6.75 27.14 -18.77
N TRP A 421 -8.03 26.87 -18.55
CA TRP A 421 -8.69 27.10 -17.25
C TRP A 421 -8.07 26.25 -16.14
N LEU A 422 -7.72 24.97 -16.44
CA LEU A 422 -7.13 24.06 -15.47
C LEU A 422 -5.68 24.46 -15.17
N ALA A 423 -4.91 24.82 -16.20
CA ALA A 423 -3.55 25.34 -16.03
C ALA A 423 -3.53 26.59 -15.13
N GLN A 424 -4.48 27.50 -15.30
CA GLN A 424 -4.63 28.69 -14.44
C GLN A 424 -4.99 28.31 -13.01
N ARG A 425 -5.93 27.38 -12.82
CA ARG A 425 -6.36 26.92 -11.48
C ARG A 425 -5.24 26.22 -10.72
N LEU A 426 -4.31 25.56 -11.41
CA LEU A 426 -3.20 24.79 -10.87
C LEU A 426 -1.85 25.54 -10.84
N ALA A 427 -1.81 26.82 -11.25
CA ALA A 427 -0.55 27.59 -11.35
C ALA A 427 0.26 27.65 -10.03
N GLY A 428 -0.41 27.53 -8.88
CA GLY A 428 0.23 27.54 -7.56
C GLY A 428 0.63 26.16 -7.04
N VAL A 429 0.27 25.07 -7.72
CA VAL A 429 0.52 23.70 -7.26
C VAL A 429 1.87 23.21 -7.80
N ASP A 430 2.77 22.80 -6.92
CA ASP A 430 4.08 22.23 -7.27
C ASP A 430 4.23 20.83 -6.65
N SER A 431 4.24 19.80 -7.50
CA SER A 431 4.29 18.40 -7.04
C SER A 431 5.58 18.03 -6.30
N VAL A 432 6.67 18.77 -6.49
CA VAL A 432 7.91 18.55 -5.71
C VAL A 432 7.81 19.25 -4.36
N ARG A 433 7.48 20.54 -4.34
CA ARG A 433 7.34 21.33 -3.11
C ARG A 433 6.27 20.76 -2.17
N ASP A 434 5.11 20.40 -2.74
CA ASP A 434 3.93 20.04 -1.95
C ASP A 434 3.96 18.57 -1.49
N VAL A 435 4.74 17.70 -2.17
CA VAL A 435 4.77 16.25 -1.89
C VAL A 435 6.15 15.78 -1.43
N ALA A 436 7.21 15.93 -2.25
CA ALA A 436 8.51 15.30 -1.97
C ALA A 436 9.40 16.10 -1.01
N ALA A 437 9.40 17.43 -1.12
CA ALA A 437 10.31 18.28 -0.34
C ALA A 437 10.16 18.13 1.18
N PRO A 438 8.93 18.03 1.76
CA PRO A 438 8.77 17.84 3.21
C PRO A 438 9.38 16.52 3.72
N TRP A 439 9.41 15.48 2.89
CA TRP A 439 10.03 14.20 3.24
C TRP A 439 11.54 14.23 3.13
N LEU A 440 12.08 14.83 2.05
CA LEU A 440 13.53 14.99 1.90
C LEU A 440 14.15 15.87 2.98
N GLN A 441 13.43 16.88 3.44
CA GLN A 441 13.87 17.69 4.59
C GLN A 441 14.04 16.82 5.85
N GLN A 442 13.14 15.86 6.10
CA GLN A 442 13.28 14.92 7.21
C GLN A 442 14.45 13.95 7.00
N ALA A 443 14.78 13.62 5.75
CA ALA A 443 15.83 12.68 5.35
C ALA A 443 17.18 13.35 5.05
N ALA A 444 17.37 14.64 5.37
CA ALA A 444 18.56 15.41 5.00
C ALA A 444 19.89 14.84 5.54
N HIS A 445 19.83 14.05 6.61
CA HIS A 445 21.01 13.38 7.19
C HIS A 445 21.39 12.07 6.49
N PHE A 446 20.55 11.55 5.61
CA PHE A 446 20.85 10.37 4.79
C PHE A 446 21.70 10.75 3.57
N ASP A 447 22.51 9.81 3.08
CA ASP A 447 23.13 9.92 1.76
C ASP A 447 22.08 9.93 0.62
N ARG A 448 22.48 10.32 -0.59
CA ARG A 448 21.56 10.50 -1.73
C ARG A 448 20.79 9.25 -2.11
N VAL A 449 21.42 8.08 -2.02
CA VAL A 449 20.73 6.81 -2.30
C VAL A 449 19.66 6.56 -1.25
N ASN A 450 20.00 6.69 0.03
CA ASN A 450 19.02 6.54 1.11
C ASN A 450 17.93 7.61 1.08
N GLN A 451 18.20 8.84 0.62
CA GLN A 451 17.16 9.85 0.42
C GLN A 451 16.12 9.42 -0.64
N MET A 452 16.57 8.86 -1.78
CA MET A 452 15.66 8.30 -2.80
C MET A 452 14.84 7.14 -2.26
N LEU A 453 15.49 6.21 -1.56
CA LEU A 453 14.82 5.05 -0.96
C LEU A 453 13.84 5.46 0.13
N PHE A 454 14.16 6.50 0.90
CA PHE A 454 13.27 7.05 1.93
C PHE A 454 12.00 7.64 1.29
N LEU A 455 12.14 8.42 0.22
CA LEU A 455 10.97 8.92 -0.52
C LEU A 455 10.08 7.77 -1.01
N ASP A 456 10.67 6.75 -1.63
CA ASP A 456 9.91 5.64 -2.16
C ASP A 456 9.28 4.80 -1.03
N THR A 457 9.95 4.61 0.09
CA THR A 457 9.40 3.93 1.26
C THR A 457 8.22 4.70 1.88
N MET A 458 8.28 6.02 1.90
CA MET A 458 7.25 6.84 2.56
C MET A 458 6.14 7.33 1.63
N LEU A 459 6.35 7.33 0.31
CA LEU A 459 5.38 7.81 -0.68
C LEU A 459 4.95 6.72 -1.67
N LEU A 460 5.91 6.07 -2.36
CA LEU A 460 5.60 5.07 -3.38
C LEU A 460 5.01 3.80 -2.77
N LEU A 461 5.57 3.29 -1.67
CA LEU A 461 5.06 2.11 -1.00
C LEU A 461 3.59 2.31 -0.58
N PRO A 462 3.23 3.25 0.32
CA PRO A 462 1.86 3.39 0.78
C PRO A 462 0.91 3.98 -0.28
N GLY A 463 1.41 4.65 -1.32
CA GLY A 463 0.60 5.27 -2.37
C GLY A 463 0.36 4.38 -3.60
N ASN A 464 1.22 3.38 -3.84
CA ASN A 464 1.12 2.51 -5.02
C ASN A 464 1.48 1.05 -4.73
N ASN A 465 2.72 0.77 -4.29
CA ASN A 465 3.25 -0.60 -4.30
C ASN A 465 2.61 -1.50 -3.24
N LEU A 466 2.20 -0.96 -2.09
CA LEU A 466 1.43 -1.70 -1.07
C LEU A 466 -0.07 -1.69 -1.35
N VAL A 467 -0.57 -0.69 -2.08
CA VAL A 467 -1.95 -0.69 -2.57
C VAL A 467 -2.22 -1.91 -3.45
N LYS A 468 -1.28 -2.26 -4.31
CA LYS A 468 -1.40 -3.37 -5.24
C LYS A 468 -1.67 -4.73 -4.56
N PRO A 469 -0.78 -5.28 -3.69
CA PRO A 469 -1.02 -6.57 -3.04
C PRO A 469 -2.23 -6.52 -2.09
N ASP A 470 -2.46 -5.40 -1.39
CA ASP A 470 -3.63 -5.26 -0.51
C ASP A 470 -4.93 -5.27 -1.31
N ARG A 471 -5.07 -4.39 -2.31
CA ARG A 471 -6.33 -4.23 -3.04
C ARG A 471 -6.66 -5.42 -3.93
N MET A 472 -5.65 -5.92 -4.65
CA MET A 472 -5.85 -7.07 -5.56
C MET A 472 -6.03 -8.37 -4.79
N GLY A 473 -5.34 -8.54 -3.68
CA GLY A 473 -5.56 -9.65 -2.77
C GLY A 473 -6.96 -9.57 -2.15
N MET A 474 -7.32 -8.42 -1.57
CA MET A 474 -8.61 -8.28 -0.91
C MET A 474 -9.81 -8.28 -1.86
N ALA A 475 -9.64 -7.94 -3.13
CA ALA A 475 -10.69 -8.11 -4.14
C ALA A 475 -11.21 -9.57 -4.23
N VAL A 476 -10.39 -10.52 -3.78
CA VAL A 476 -10.68 -11.97 -3.76
C VAL A 476 -10.53 -12.58 -2.35
N SER A 477 -10.58 -11.76 -1.31
CA SER A 477 -10.47 -12.18 0.09
C SER A 477 -9.17 -12.95 0.41
N LEU A 478 -8.03 -12.49 -0.15
CA LEU A 478 -6.70 -13.05 0.05
C LEU A 478 -5.79 -12.04 0.76
N GLU A 479 -5.24 -12.41 1.90
CA GLU A 479 -4.32 -11.56 2.67
C GLU A 479 -2.88 -11.67 2.16
N ALA A 480 -2.28 -10.55 1.75
CA ALA A 480 -0.85 -10.46 1.47
C ALA A 480 -0.06 -9.99 2.71
N ARG A 481 1.04 -10.70 3.01
CA ARG A 481 2.00 -10.41 4.10
C ARG A 481 3.39 -10.18 3.52
N THR A 482 4.06 -9.13 4.00
CA THR A 482 5.33 -8.62 3.46
C THR A 482 6.47 -8.76 4.48
N PRO A 483 7.21 -9.88 4.55
CA PRO A 483 8.28 -10.08 5.54
C PRO A 483 9.40 -9.04 5.45
N LEU A 484 9.76 -8.59 4.25
CA LEU A 484 10.79 -7.57 4.05
C LEU A 484 10.41 -6.21 4.65
N LEU A 485 9.11 -5.95 4.87
CA LEU A 485 8.61 -4.75 5.52
C LEU A 485 8.35 -4.95 7.03
N ASP A 486 8.94 -5.97 7.64
CA ASP A 486 9.08 -5.99 9.10
C ASP A 486 9.84 -4.73 9.54
N TRP A 487 9.30 -3.98 10.50
CA TRP A 487 9.88 -2.70 10.90
C TRP A 487 11.36 -2.80 11.31
N ARG A 488 11.78 -3.93 11.89
CA ARG A 488 13.17 -4.18 12.28
C ARG A 488 14.08 -4.31 11.05
N VAL A 489 13.57 -4.96 9.98
CA VAL A 489 14.28 -5.07 8.68
C VAL A 489 14.34 -3.70 8.01
N VAL A 490 13.24 -2.93 8.04
CA VAL A 490 13.18 -1.57 7.49
C VAL A 490 14.20 -0.66 8.19
N GLU A 491 14.24 -0.67 9.52
CA GLU A 491 15.20 0.15 10.28
C GLU A 491 16.65 -0.30 10.05
N LEU A 492 16.93 -1.61 10.01
CA LEU A 492 18.25 -2.13 9.68
C LEU A 492 18.71 -1.70 8.28
N ALA A 493 17.79 -1.71 7.30
CA ALA A 493 18.10 -1.24 5.95
C ALA A 493 18.54 0.24 5.94
N PHE A 494 17.92 1.11 6.73
CA PHE A 494 18.26 2.54 6.78
C PHE A 494 19.41 2.88 7.74
N ARG A 495 19.82 1.95 8.59
CA ARG A 495 21.12 2.05 9.30
C ARG A 495 22.32 1.75 8.39
N ALA A 496 22.11 1.02 7.30
CA ALA A 496 23.14 0.79 6.27
C ALA A 496 23.22 1.98 5.30
N THR A 497 24.44 2.33 4.87
CA THR A 497 24.70 3.42 3.91
C THR A 497 24.27 3.04 2.50
N GLY A 498 24.01 4.03 1.66
CA GLY A 498 23.49 3.82 0.30
C GLY A 498 24.42 3.03 -0.62
N ASP A 499 25.76 3.15 -0.45
CA ASP A 499 26.74 2.38 -1.21
C ASP A 499 26.70 0.86 -0.95
N THR A 500 26.13 0.44 0.19
CA THR A 500 25.87 -0.97 0.49
C THR A 500 24.70 -1.54 -0.31
N LYS A 501 23.85 -0.67 -0.83
CA LYS A 501 22.61 -1.00 -1.55
C LYS A 501 22.77 -0.83 -3.06
N LEU A 502 23.43 0.26 -3.48
CA LEU A 502 23.71 0.60 -4.88
C LEU A 502 25.20 0.94 -5.01
N ARG A 503 25.97 0.04 -5.60
CA ARG A 503 27.42 0.19 -5.77
C ARG A 503 27.82 0.01 -7.22
N ASP A 504 28.37 1.05 -7.85
CA ASP A 504 28.85 1.00 -9.25
C ASP A 504 27.79 0.44 -10.23
N GLY A 505 26.51 0.81 -10.02
CA GLY A 505 25.38 0.30 -10.79
C GLY A 505 24.87 -1.07 -10.33
N ASP A 506 25.55 -1.77 -9.40
CA ASP A 506 25.09 -3.02 -8.83
C ASP A 506 24.01 -2.78 -7.78
N LYS A 507 22.77 -3.12 -8.12
CA LYS A 507 21.57 -2.98 -7.30
C LYS A 507 21.48 -4.07 -6.27
N LYS A 508 20.89 -3.77 -5.09
CA LYS A 508 20.73 -4.72 -3.97
C LYS A 508 22.08 -5.37 -3.56
N HIS A 509 23.15 -4.60 -3.60
CA HIS A 509 24.51 -5.13 -3.49
C HIS A 509 24.72 -6.04 -2.27
N TRP A 510 24.49 -5.56 -1.04
CA TRP A 510 24.62 -6.38 0.17
C TRP A 510 23.50 -7.38 0.31
N PHE A 511 22.28 -7.04 -0.07
CA PHE A 511 21.14 -7.95 -0.01
C PHE A 511 21.42 -9.24 -0.79
N LYS A 512 21.83 -9.14 -2.06
CA LYS A 512 22.14 -10.31 -2.90
C LYS A 512 23.21 -11.19 -2.26
N ARG A 513 24.30 -10.58 -1.81
CA ARG A 513 25.40 -11.30 -1.14
C ARG A 513 24.95 -11.97 0.14
N ALA A 514 24.05 -11.34 0.90
CA ALA A 514 23.56 -11.90 2.15
C ALA A 514 22.68 -13.13 1.96
N VAL A 515 21.88 -13.14 0.89
CA VAL A 515 20.93 -14.23 0.63
C VAL A 515 21.46 -15.28 -0.35
N GLU A 516 22.61 -15.06 -1.00
CA GLU A 516 23.25 -16.04 -1.88
C GLU A 516 23.40 -17.43 -1.23
N PRO A 517 23.85 -17.57 0.04
CA PRO A 517 23.93 -18.87 0.69
C PRO A 517 22.57 -19.56 0.88
N LEU A 518 21.46 -18.81 0.83
CA LEU A 518 20.10 -19.33 1.02
C LEU A 518 19.47 -19.81 -0.27
N ILE A 519 19.68 -19.05 -1.37
CA ILE A 519 18.95 -19.24 -2.62
C ILE A 519 19.85 -19.65 -3.80
N GLY A 520 21.18 -19.57 -3.64
CA GLY A 520 22.18 -19.83 -4.70
C GLY A 520 22.49 -18.61 -5.55
N ALA A 521 23.69 -18.58 -6.13
CA ALA A 521 24.22 -17.46 -6.88
C ALA A 521 23.38 -17.13 -8.14
N ASP A 522 22.91 -18.13 -8.84
CA ASP A 522 22.08 -17.99 -10.05
C ASP A 522 20.75 -17.24 -9.81
N LEU A 523 20.04 -17.50 -8.70
CA LEU A 523 18.87 -16.73 -8.33
C LEU A 523 19.22 -15.37 -7.71
N ALA A 524 20.30 -15.29 -6.92
CA ALA A 524 20.71 -14.04 -6.26
C ALA A 524 21.15 -12.97 -7.26
N TYR A 525 21.90 -13.35 -8.30
CA TYR A 525 22.47 -12.41 -9.28
C TYR A 525 21.77 -12.42 -10.64
N ARG A 526 20.65 -13.13 -10.75
CA ARG A 526 19.83 -13.10 -11.96
C ARG A 526 19.53 -11.65 -12.37
N LYS A 527 19.65 -11.35 -13.65
CA LYS A 527 19.20 -10.06 -14.18
C LYS A 527 17.71 -9.87 -13.84
N LYS A 528 17.41 -8.80 -13.13
CA LYS A 528 16.01 -8.47 -12.80
C LYS A 528 15.23 -8.27 -14.09
N GLN A 529 14.16 -9.01 -14.24
CA GLN A 529 13.11 -8.74 -15.20
C GLN A 529 12.00 -8.04 -14.41
N MET A 530 11.57 -6.86 -14.88
CA MET A 530 10.43 -6.20 -14.25
C MET A 530 9.16 -6.99 -14.57
N PHE A 531 8.25 -7.08 -13.65
CA PHE A 531 6.91 -7.62 -13.87
C PHE A 531 6.15 -6.67 -14.81
N THR A 532 6.51 -6.73 -16.10
CA THR A 532 6.07 -5.79 -17.12
C THR A 532 4.98 -6.45 -17.95
N VAL A 533 3.88 -5.76 -18.12
CA VAL A 533 2.77 -6.18 -18.97
C VAL A 533 2.96 -5.56 -20.37
N PRO A 534 2.79 -6.30 -21.48
CA PRO A 534 3.01 -5.79 -22.83
C PRO A 534 1.90 -4.84 -23.31
N ILE A 535 1.45 -3.94 -22.44
CA ILE A 535 0.34 -3.00 -22.72
C ILE A 535 0.67 -2.09 -23.90
N GLY A 536 1.93 -1.67 -24.05
CA GLY A 536 2.33 -0.82 -25.18
C GLY A 536 2.11 -1.49 -26.52
N GLU A 537 2.45 -2.78 -26.64
CA GLU A 537 2.14 -3.58 -27.84
C GLU A 537 0.63 -3.75 -28.03
N TRP A 538 -0.11 -3.96 -26.96
CA TRP A 538 -1.57 -4.11 -27.04
C TRP A 538 -2.24 -2.81 -27.51
N PHE A 539 -1.75 -1.66 -27.06
CA PHE A 539 -2.23 -0.34 -27.50
C PHE A 539 -1.89 -0.02 -28.95
N ARG A 540 -0.79 -0.54 -29.49
CA ARG A 540 -0.48 -0.46 -30.95
C ARG A 540 -1.30 -1.44 -31.77
N GLY A 541 -1.69 -2.57 -31.19
CA GLY A 541 -2.35 -3.69 -31.86
C GLY A 541 -3.79 -3.94 -31.42
N PRO A 542 -4.08 -5.04 -30.71
CA PRO A 542 -5.46 -5.51 -30.48
C PRO A 542 -6.32 -4.58 -29.65
N ARG A 543 -5.75 -3.69 -28.85
CA ARG A 543 -6.48 -2.74 -27.99
C ARG A 543 -6.43 -1.28 -28.47
N ARG A 544 -5.93 -1.05 -29.69
CA ARG A 544 -5.83 0.31 -30.26
C ARG A 544 -7.19 1.02 -30.32
N GLN A 545 -8.20 0.37 -30.91
CA GLN A 545 -9.52 0.96 -31.06
C GLN A 545 -10.19 1.20 -29.71
N TRP A 546 -10.09 0.24 -28.81
CA TRP A 546 -10.60 0.38 -27.45
C TRP A 546 -9.98 1.61 -26.72
N LEU A 547 -8.67 1.80 -26.81
CA LEU A 547 -7.99 2.94 -26.20
C LEU A 547 -8.43 4.26 -26.84
N HIS A 548 -8.56 4.29 -28.17
CA HIS A 548 -9.06 5.46 -28.89
C HIS A 548 -10.47 5.85 -28.42
N ASP A 549 -11.40 4.90 -28.39
CA ASP A 549 -12.78 5.15 -28.00
C ASP A 549 -12.91 5.54 -26.51
N LEU A 550 -12.01 5.04 -25.67
CA LEU A 550 -11.95 5.42 -24.26
C LEU A 550 -11.50 6.88 -24.08
N LEU A 551 -10.40 7.27 -24.74
CA LEU A 551 -9.77 8.59 -24.52
C LEU A 551 -10.49 9.73 -25.25
N PHE A 552 -11.14 9.45 -26.38
CA PHE A 552 -11.76 10.46 -27.24
C PHE A 552 -13.30 10.42 -27.24
N ALA A 553 -13.91 9.71 -26.28
CA ALA A 553 -15.35 9.78 -26.09
C ALA A 553 -15.81 11.22 -25.81
N PRO A 554 -16.95 11.66 -26.35
CA PRO A 554 -17.43 13.02 -26.15
C PRO A 554 -17.70 13.39 -24.68
N ASP A 555 -18.02 12.41 -23.86
CA ASP A 555 -18.32 12.52 -22.44
C ASP A 555 -17.11 12.19 -21.55
N ALA A 556 -15.93 11.93 -22.14
CA ALA A 556 -14.72 11.63 -21.39
C ALA A 556 -14.34 12.77 -20.44
N LEU A 557 -13.95 12.44 -19.21
CA LEU A 557 -13.42 13.42 -18.26
C LEU A 557 -12.20 14.14 -18.86
N GLY A 558 -11.34 13.38 -19.57
CA GLY A 558 -10.17 13.92 -20.26
C GLY A 558 -10.48 15.03 -21.25
N ALA A 559 -11.61 14.99 -21.95
CA ALA A 559 -12.03 16.06 -22.88
C ALA A 559 -12.27 17.42 -22.18
N ARG A 560 -12.63 17.39 -20.90
CA ARG A 560 -12.83 18.58 -20.06
C ARG A 560 -11.54 19.11 -19.45
N LEU A 561 -10.57 18.24 -19.19
CA LEU A 561 -9.35 18.53 -18.44
C LEU A 561 -8.16 18.82 -19.35
N PHE A 562 -8.08 18.15 -20.50
CA PHE A 562 -6.88 18.10 -21.34
C PHE A 562 -7.14 18.69 -22.73
N GLN A 563 -6.11 19.23 -23.33
CA GLN A 563 -6.11 19.67 -24.72
C GLN A 563 -6.17 18.44 -25.65
N ALA A 564 -7.19 18.36 -26.47
CA ALA A 564 -7.44 17.19 -27.33
C ALA A 564 -6.26 16.90 -28.26
N ASP A 565 -5.61 17.93 -28.81
CA ASP A 565 -4.47 17.77 -29.72
C ASP A 565 -3.23 17.21 -29.00
N ALA A 566 -3.04 17.58 -27.73
CA ALA A 566 -1.93 17.02 -26.93
C ALA A 566 -2.13 15.53 -26.65
N VAL A 567 -3.36 15.12 -26.28
CA VAL A 567 -3.67 13.70 -26.08
C VAL A 567 -3.60 12.92 -27.38
N ARG A 568 -4.11 13.50 -28.49
CA ARG A 568 -4.05 12.88 -29.83
C ARG A 568 -2.63 12.67 -30.29
N LYS A 569 -1.75 13.64 -30.08
CA LYS A 569 -0.32 13.50 -30.42
C LYS A 569 0.32 12.33 -29.69
N LEU A 570 0.09 12.17 -28.37
CA LEU A 570 0.60 11.02 -27.61
C LEU A 570 0.11 9.69 -28.19
N PHE A 571 -1.18 9.61 -28.53
CA PHE A 571 -1.78 8.41 -29.10
C PHE A 571 -1.22 8.10 -30.49
N ASP A 572 -1.19 9.07 -31.40
CA ASP A 572 -0.74 8.88 -32.79
C ASP A 572 0.75 8.55 -32.85
N ASP A 573 1.62 9.27 -32.11
CA ASP A 573 3.05 8.99 -32.02
C ASP A 573 3.32 7.56 -31.50
N HIS A 574 2.55 7.13 -30.49
CA HIS A 574 2.68 5.78 -29.95
C HIS A 574 2.24 4.70 -30.95
N VAL A 575 1.08 4.88 -31.59
CA VAL A 575 0.53 3.92 -32.56
C VAL A 575 1.41 3.82 -33.79
N ALA A 576 1.95 4.95 -34.29
CA ALA A 576 2.87 4.99 -35.41
C ALA A 576 4.28 4.46 -35.08
N GLY A 577 4.59 4.18 -33.80
CA GLY A 577 5.90 3.74 -33.35
C GLY A 577 6.97 4.84 -33.36
N MET A 578 6.56 6.13 -33.52
CA MET A 578 7.49 7.28 -33.50
C MET A 578 8.03 7.56 -32.11
N ALA A 579 7.24 7.27 -31.05
CA ALA A 579 7.64 7.39 -29.67
C ALA A 579 6.92 6.33 -28.81
N ASN A 580 7.49 6.02 -27.64
CA ASN A 580 6.87 5.10 -26.69
C ASN A 580 6.16 5.87 -25.57
N HIS A 581 4.86 6.09 -25.72
CA HIS A 581 4.00 6.77 -24.75
C HIS A 581 3.14 5.79 -23.94
N THR A 582 3.62 4.56 -23.74
CA THR A 582 2.88 3.52 -23.00
C THR A 582 2.48 4.00 -21.59
N ARG A 583 3.37 4.67 -20.87
CA ARG A 583 3.12 5.10 -19.49
C ARG A 583 2.06 6.19 -19.44
N GLU A 584 2.19 7.18 -20.30
CA GLU A 584 1.28 8.34 -20.39
C GLU A 584 -0.13 7.89 -20.79
N LEU A 585 -0.24 7.12 -21.87
CA LEU A 585 -1.54 6.62 -22.37
C LEU A 585 -2.23 5.71 -21.35
N ARG A 586 -1.48 4.89 -20.66
CA ARG A 586 -1.98 4.01 -19.59
C ARG A 586 -2.52 4.82 -18.42
N ALA A 587 -1.82 5.87 -17.99
CA ALA A 587 -2.28 6.73 -16.92
C ALA A 587 -3.54 7.51 -17.30
N LEU A 588 -3.63 8.02 -18.54
CA LEU A 588 -4.82 8.68 -19.04
C LEU A 588 -6.01 7.71 -19.14
N ALA A 589 -5.77 6.48 -19.61
CA ALA A 589 -6.81 5.44 -19.66
C ALA A 589 -7.29 5.04 -18.25
N ALA A 590 -6.38 4.88 -17.29
CA ALA A 590 -6.73 4.59 -15.90
C ALA A 590 -7.58 5.72 -15.27
N LEU A 591 -7.22 6.98 -15.54
CA LEU A 591 -8.00 8.13 -15.08
C LEU A 591 -9.41 8.13 -15.66
N GLU A 592 -9.54 7.83 -16.95
CA GLU A 592 -10.85 7.82 -17.62
C GLU A 592 -11.74 6.67 -17.13
N LEU A 593 -11.20 5.46 -16.99
CA LEU A 593 -11.94 4.33 -16.43
C LEU A 593 -12.38 4.62 -14.98
N TRP A 594 -11.49 5.18 -14.18
CA TRP A 594 -11.80 5.61 -12.81
C TRP A 594 -12.93 6.64 -12.79
N ALA A 595 -12.87 7.64 -13.68
CA ALA A 595 -13.89 8.69 -13.76
C ALA A 595 -15.27 8.14 -14.14
N ARG A 596 -15.34 7.18 -15.06
CA ARG A 596 -16.58 6.48 -15.43
C ARG A 596 -17.18 5.72 -14.25
N ARG A 597 -16.32 5.14 -13.41
CA ARG A 597 -16.75 4.33 -12.25
C ARG A 597 -17.24 5.20 -11.09
N PHE A 598 -16.47 6.22 -10.71
CA PHE A 598 -16.73 7.04 -9.53
C PHE A 598 -17.53 8.33 -9.85
N ARG A 599 -17.64 8.72 -11.11
CA ARG A 599 -18.40 9.88 -11.60
C ARG A 599 -18.15 11.17 -10.80
N PRO A 600 -16.88 11.59 -10.65
CA PRO A 600 -16.58 12.80 -9.89
C PRO A 600 -17.12 14.03 -10.61
N VAL A 601 -17.62 14.99 -9.83
CA VAL A 601 -17.97 16.32 -10.36
C VAL A 601 -16.76 17.23 -10.31
N LEU A 602 -16.66 18.17 -11.25
CA LEU A 602 -15.70 19.26 -11.18
C LEU A 602 -16.30 20.36 -10.31
N ALA A 603 -15.51 20.91 -9.38
CA ALA A 603 -15.89 22.11 -8.65
C ALA A 603 -16.18 23.26 -9.64
N ALA A 604 -17.22 24.03 -9.35
CA ALA A 604 -17.64 25.16 -10.17
C ALA A 604 -16.58 26.30 -10.18
#